data_2935e26be6ecc4611cf6bcd01382ae45
#
_entry.id   2935e26be6ecc4611cf6bcd01382ae45
#
_cell.length_a   1.000
_cell.length_b   1.000
_cell.length_c   1.000
_cell.angle_alpha   90.00
_cell.angle_beta   90.00
_cell.angle_gamma   90.00
#
_symmetry.space_group_name_H-M   'P 1'
#
loop_
_entity.id
_entity.type
_entity.pdbx_description
1 polymer ?
#
loop_
_entity_poly.entity_id
_entity_poly.type
_entity_poly.pdbx_seq_one_letter_code
_entity_poly.pdbx_strand_id
1 'polypeptide(L)'
;MSYRIFRNFINADETAQIVNWVDNLDFSKGQPNHHLDQLSQSLNGGSAMFDISQTEMTDYITGFQSISEVVKTGVPDSIIQLQSRIAAAISIPTEHTFLQAVDMYKGGQIQKHYDAAINGYVNYKCNVSVLSEPYEFCVDKDILSIHQGDLYCFEASLYKHWTPTPFATRRIMLSFGFLLPYSVLGRDENDARVRLSQRIERYFQQ
;
A
#
# COMPACT_ATOMS: atom_id res chain seq x y z
N MET A 1 -10.90 0.70 -15.15
CA MET A 1 -11.35 0.44 -13.75
C MET A 1 -10.27 0.93 -12.84
N SER A 2 -10.61 1.67 -11.80
CA SER A 2 -9.64 2.25 -10.86
C SER A 2 -9.18 1.24 -9.77
N TYR A 3 -9.84 0.09 -9.67
CA TYR A 3 -9.54 -0.93 -8.65
C TYR A 3 -9.92 -2.34 -9.08
N ARG A 4 -9.38 -3.35 -8.34
CA ARG A 4 -9.76 -4.78 -8.42
C ARG A 4 -9.90 -5.32 -7.00
N ILE A 5 -10.82 -6.27 -6.79
CA ILE A 5 -10.99 -6.98 -5.50
C ILE A 5 -10.99 -8.49 -5.77
N PHE A 6 -10.22 -9.22 -4.96
CA PHE A 6 -10.17 -10.67 -4.93
C PHE A 6 -10.60 -11.11 -3.53
N ARG A 7 -11.71 -11.83 -3.46
CA ARG A 7 -12.29 -12.29 -2.20
C ARG A 7 -11.55 -13.52 -1.67
N ASN A 8 -11.38 -13.59 -0.35
CA ASN A 8 -10.74 -14.72 0.32
C ASN A 8 -9.37 -15.08 -0.31
N PHE A 9 -8.56 -14.07 -0.59
CA PHE A 9 -7.27 -14.22 -1.23
C PHE A 9 -6.24 -14.92 -0.33
N ILE A 10 -6.33 -14.69 0.98
CA ILE A 10 -5.60 -15.45 2.00
C ILE A 10 -6.57 -16.27 2.84
N ASN A 11 -6.10 -17.43 3.31
CA ASN A 11 -6.87 -18.32 4.18
C ASN A 11 -6.58 -18.05 5.67
N ALA A 12 -7.23 -18.83 6.56
CA ALA A 12 -7.11 -18.65 8.01
C ALA A 12 -5.69 -18.93 8.54
N ASP A 13 -5.00 -19.93 7.98
CA ASP A 13 -3.64 -20.28 8.39
C ASP A 13 -2.65 -19.19 7.99
N GLU A 14 -2.76 -18.67 6.78
CA GLU A 14 -1.96 -17.53 6.30
C GLU A 14 -2.23 -16.28 7.16
N THR A 15 -3.49 -16.03 7.48
CA THR A 15 -3.87 -14.94 8.38
C THR A 15 -3.17 -15.08 9.72
N ALA A 16 -3.23 -16.26 10.35
CA ALA A 16 -2.59 -16.51 11.65
C ALA A 16 -1.06 -16.32 11.61
N GLN A 17 -0.40 -16.78 10.54
CA GLN A 17 1.05 -16.61 10.36
C GLN A 17 1.42 -15.13 10.21
N ILE A 18 0.66 -14.37 9.43
CA ILE A 18 0.92 -12.93 9.22
C ILE A 18 0.66 -12.15 10.52
N VAL A 19 -0.43 -12.43 11.23
CA VAL A 19 -0.71 -11.81 12.54
C VAL A 19 0.43 -12.05 13.51
N ASN A 20 0.89 -13.31 13.64
CA ASN A 20 2.00 -13.65 14.52
C ASN A 20 3.31 -12.93 14.12
N TRP A 21 3.59 -12.76 12.84
CA TRP A 21 4.74 -11.98 12.37
C TRP A 21 4.61 -10.51 12.74
N VAL A 22 3.44 -9.91 12.48
CA VAL A 22 3.18 -8.48 12.79
C VAL A 22 3.25 -8.22 14.29
N ASP A 23 2.72 -9.13 15.13
CA ASP A 23 2.78 -9.01 16.59
C ASP A 23 4.21 -9.01 17.15
N ASN A 24 5.18 -9.53 16.39
CA ASN A 24 6.60 -9.56 16.77
C ASN A 24 7.42 -8.46 16.05
N LEU A 25 6.81 -7.59 15.24
CA LEU A 25 7.52 -6.48 14.61
C LEU A 25 7.80 -5.36 15.61
N ASP A 26 9.02 -4.86 15.56
CA ASP A 26 9.39 -3.64 16.28
C ASP A 26 9.08 -2.41 15.42
N PHE A 27 7.87 -1.89 15.52
CA PHE A 27 7.44 -0.70 14.80
C PHE A 27 8.19 0.57 15.22
N SER A 28 8.93 0.55 16.34
CA SER A 28 9.75 1.69 16.75
C SER A 28 10.98 1.88 15.87
N LYS A 29 11.39 0.83 15.16
CA LYS A 29 12.52 0.84 14.21
C LYS A 29 12.11 1.17 12.77
N GLY A 30 10.82 1.06 12.45
CA GLY A 30 10.27 1.53 11.18
C GLY A 30 10.13 3.04 11.27
N GLN A 31 11.13 3.80 10.82
CA GLN A 31 11.08 5.25 10.86
C GLN A 31 9.84 5.75 10.13
N PRO A 32 8.96 6.51 10.78
CA PRO A 32 7.96 7.27 10.07
C PRO A 32 8.68 8.34 9.26
N ASN A 33 8.48 8.31 7.96
CA ASN A 33 8.83 9.43 7.10
C ASN A 33 8.08 10.68 7.59
N HIS A 34 8.71 11.85 7.60
CA HIS A 34 8.07 13.10 8.00
C HIS A 34 6.73 13.36 7.28
N HIS A 35 6.56 12.86 6.04
CA HIS A 35 5.27 12.88 5.34
C HIS A 35 4.29 11.80 5.80
N LEU A 36 4.79 10.69 6.33
CA LEU A 36 3.97 9.65 6.97
C LEU A 36 3.64 10.02 8.42
N ASP A 37 4.37 10.92 9.07
CA ASP A 37 4.06 11.41 10.41
C ASP A 37 2.69 12.12 10.46
N GLN A 38 2.33 12.85 9.42
CA GLN A 38 0.98 13.40 9.32
C GLN A 38 -0.07 12.31 9.09
N LEU A 39 0.28 11.23 8.40
CA LEU A 39 -0.55 10.05 8.23
C LEU A 39 -0.52 9.16 9.48
N SER A 40 0.63 9.00 10.14
CA SER A 40 0.80 8.20 11.36
C SER A 40 0.10 8.84 12.56
N GLN A 41 0.05 10.14 12.68
CA GLN A 41 -0.76 10.83 13.71
C GLN A 41 -2.26 10.52 13.58
N SER A 42 -2.72 10.18 12.37
CA SER A 42 -4.10 9.75 12.13
C SER A 42 -4.28 8.23 12.23
N LEU A 43 -3.18 7.46 12.21
CA LEU A 43 -3.24 5.99 12.12
C LEU A 43 -3.56 5.31 13.46
N ASN A 44 -3.28 5.93 14.58
CA ASN A 44 -3.40 5.29 15.90
C ASN A 44 -2.89 3.83 15.85
N GLY A 45 -1.59 3.66 15.56
CA GLY A 45 -0.96 2.36 15.36
C GLY A 45 0.47 2.49 14.87
N GLY A 46 1.02 1.43 14.32
CA GLY A 46 2.36 1.36 13.76
C GLY A 46 2.39 0.96 12.30
N SER A 47 3.47 1.31 11.60
CA SER A 47 3.76 0.75 10.30
C SER A 47 5.26 0.50 10.14
N ALA A 48 5.63 -0.58 9.44
CA ALA A 48 6.99 -0.90 9.07
C ALA A 48 7.07 -1.12 7.55
N MET A 49 8.13 -0.59 6.94
CA MET A 49 8.35 -0.72 5.49
C MET A 49 9.54 -1.64 5.20
N PHE A 50 9.41 -2.45 4.17
CA PHE A 50 10.40 -3.41 3.73
C PHE A 50 10.60 -3.30 2.22
N ASP A 51 11.85 -3.30 1.77
CA ASP A 51 12.19 -3.46 0.37
C ASP A 51 12.23 -4.97 0.05
N ILE A 52 11.31 -5.41 -0.79
CA ILE A 52 11.21 -6.81 -1.24
C ILE A 52 11.39 -6.90 -2.76
N SER A 53 12.01 -5.89 -3.37
CA SER A 53 12.31 -5.83 -4.78
C SER A 53 13.27 -6.96 -5.18
N GLN A 54 13.07 -7.51 -6.38
CA GLN A 54 13.96 -8.52 -6.96
C GLN A 54 15.25 -7.90 -7.49
N THR A 55 15.24 -6.63 -7.83
CA THR A 55 16.40 -5.83 -8.26
C THR A 55 16.63 -4.70 -7.29
N GLU A 56 17.89 -4.30 -7.11
CA GLU A 56 18.19 -3.11 -6.31
C GLU A 56 17.43 -1.91 -6.89
N MET A 57 16.72 -1.22 -6.01
CA MET A 57 16.04 0.02 -6.37
C MET A 57 17.09 1.11 -6.55
N THR A 58 17.73 1.11 -7.74
CA THR A 58 18.67 2.17 -8.11
C THR A 58 17.94 3.49 -8.28
N ASP A 59 18.52 4.58 -7.78
CA ASP A 59 18.33 6.03 -8.05
C ASP A 59 16.90 6.58 -8.30
N TYR A 60 15.93 5.75 -8.70
CA TYR A 60 14.55 6.17 -8.95
C TYR A 60 13.82 6.61 -7.69
N ILE A 61 14.32 6.20 -6.53
CA ILE A 61 13.74 6.46 -5.22
C ILE A 61 14.52 7.54 -4.46
N THR A 62 15.47 8.18 -5.08
CA THR A 62 16.22 9.30 -4.45
C THR A 62 15.30 10.48 -4.10
N GLY A 63 14.12 10.60 -4.69
CA GLY A 63 13.03 11.46 -4.19
C GLY A 63 12.38 10.96 -2.89
N PHE A 64 12.63 9.71 -2.49
CA PHE A 64 12.25 9.09 -1.23
C PHE A 64 13.49 8.84 -0.38
N GLN A 65 14.17 9.88 0.03
CA GLN A 65 15.35 9.79 0.90
C GLN A 65 15.11 8.99 2.19
N SER A 66 13.89 8.68 2.52
CA SER A 66 13.51 7.92 3.69
C SER A 66 13.30 6.42 3.45
N ILE A 67 13.36 5.93 2.22
CA ILE A 67 13.39 4.48 1.96
C ILE A 67 14.79 3.91 2.20
N SER A 68 15.82 4.74 2.39
CA SER A 68 17.17 4.30 2.76
C SER A 68 17.24 3.52 4.09
N GLU A 69 16.20 3.59 4.91
CA GLU A 69 16.07 2.82 6.16
C GLU A 69 15.13 1.61 6.05
N VAL A 70 14.73 1.24 4.83
CA VAL A 70 13.93 0.05 4.61
C VAL A 70 14.70 -1.20 5.01
N VAL A 71 14.18 -1.90 5.99
CA VAL A 71 14.81 -3.13 6.52
C VAL A 71 14.69 -4.22 5.45
N LYS A 72 15.81 -4.58 4.81
CA LYS A 72 15.87 -5.67 3.81
C LYS A 72 15.76 -7.08 4.41
N THR A 73 15.67 -7.21 5.74
CA THR A 73 15.73 -8.49 6.46
C THR A 73 14.53 -8.67 7.37
N GLY A 74 14.11 -9.92 7.55
CA GLY A 74 13.09 -10.29 8.52
C GLY A 74 11.66 -10.44 7.96
N VAL A 75 11.49 -10.34 6.63
CA VAL A 75 10.21 -10.70 5.99
C VAL A 75 10.17 -12.21 5.77
N PRO A 76 9.17 -12.94 6.29
CA PRO A 76 9.03 -14.38 6.08
C PRO A 76 8.86 -14.76 4.62
N ASP A 77 9.39 -15.91 4.22
CA ASP A 77 9.26 -16.43 2.85
C ASP A 77 7.80 -16.57 2.41
N SER A 78 6.88 -16.88 3.31
CA SER A 78 5.45 -16.95 3.04
C SER A 78 4.88 -15.61 2.56
N ILE A 79 5.39 -14.49 3.06
CA ILE A 79 5.00 -13.13 2.62
C ILE A 79 5.65 -12.79 1.28
N ILE A 80 6.89 -13.20 1.03
CA ILE A 80 7.52 -13.07 -0.28
C ILE A 80 6.77 -13.88 -1.35
N GLN A 81 6.32 -15.09 -1.01
CA GLN A 81 5.47 -15.90 -1.89
C GLN A 81 4.11 -15.24 -2.15
N LEU A 82 3.55 -14.51 -1.16
CA LEU A 82 2.32 -13.76 -1.33
C LEU A 82 2.49 -12.62 -2.35
N GLN A 83 3.64 -11.91 -2.36
CA GLN A 83 3.98 -10.93 -3.41
C GLN A 83 3.89 -11.55 -4.81
N SER A 84 4.54 -12.70 -5.01
CA SER A 84 4.54 -13.39 -6.30
C SER A 84 3.13 -13.84 -6.72
N ARG A 85 2.34 -14.32 -5.76
CA ARG A 85 0.94 -14.71 -5.99
C ARG A 85 0.06 -13.52 -6.36
N ILE A 86 0.23 -12.37 -5.71
CA ILE A 86 -0.46 -11.13 -6.05
C ILE A 86 -0.09 -10.71 -7.47
N ALA A 87 1.19 -10.63 -7.79
CA ALA A 87 1.67 -10.23 -9.11
C ALA A 87 1.12 -11.14 -10.22
N ALA A 88 1.08 -12.45 -9.99
CA ALA A 88 0.48 -13.40 -10.92
C ALA A 88 -1.03 -13.18 -11.11
N ALA A 89 -1.78 -12.91 -10.02
CA ALA A 89 -3.23 -12.70 -10.06
C ALA A 89 -3.64 -11.45 -10.87
N ILE A 90 -2.79 -10.43 -10.92
CA ILE A 90 -3.06 -9.18 -11.64
C ILE A 90 -2.19 -9.00 -12.87
N SER A 91 -1.29 -9.96 -13.16
CA SER A 91 -0.40 -9.99 -14.34
C SER A 91 0.53 -8.76 -14.41
N ILE A 92 1.26 -8.49 -13.32
CA ILE A 92 2.23 -7.40 -13.24
C ILE A 92 3.63 -7.92 -12.86
N PRO A 93 4.69 -7.19 -13.24
CA PRO A 93 6.05 -7.50 -12.82
C PRO A 93 6.29 -7.21 -11.32
N THR A 94 7.29 -7.86 -10.72
CA THR A 94 7.67 -7.75 -9.31
C THR A 94 9.02 -7.06 -9.09
N GLU A 95 9.61 -6.49 -10.13
CA GLU A 95 10.98 -5.97 -10.10
C GLU A 95 11.17 -4.90 -9.02
N HIS A 96 10.20 -4.01 -8.88
CA HIS A 96 10.23 -2.93 -7.89
C HIS A 96 9.01 -3.01 -6.99
N THR A 97 9.18 -3.64 -5.83
CA THR A 97 8.10 -3.83 -4.88
C THR A 97 8.56 -3.47 -3.46
N PHE A 98 7.78 -2.67 -2.78
CA PHE A 98 7.92 -2.49 -1.35
C PHE A 98 6.70 -3.06 -0.62
N LEU A 99 6.93 -3.51 0.60
CA LEU A 99 5.92 -3.99 1.51
C LEU A 99 5.80 -3.03 2.69
N GLN A 100 4.58 -2.67 3.03
CA GLN A 100 4.26 -1.98 4.27
C GLN A 100 3.37 -2.88 5.13
N ALA A 101 3.87 -3.30 6.28
CA ALA A 101 3.05 -3.91 7.32
C ALA A 101 2.43 -2.80 8.17
N VAL A 102 1.12 -2.84 8.34
CA VAL A 102 0.36 -1.81 9.06
C VAL A 102 -0.47 -2.47 10.15
N ASP A 103 -0.30 -1.99 11.37
CA ASP A 103 -1.10 -2.38 12.54
C ASP A 103 -1.81 -1.13 13.09
N MET A 104 -3.10 -1.05 12.89
CA MET A 104 -3.94 0.03 13.36
C MET A 104 -4.80 -0.42 14.53
N TYR A 105 -4.86 0.39 15.57
CA TYR A 105 -5.75 0.15 16.71
C TYR A 105 -7.14 0.75 16.47
N LYS A 106 -8.06 0.43 17.36
CA LYS A 106 -9.39 1.02 17.40
C LYS A 106 -9.30 2.56 17.35
N GLY A 107 -10.08 3.18 16.47
CA GLY A 107 -10.07 4.62 16.23
C GLY A 107 -9.07 5.08 15.16
N GLY A 108 -8.19 4.20 14.68
CA GLY A 108 -7.32 4.51 13.54
C GLY A 108 -8.13 4.75 12.27
N GLN A 109 -7.62 5.59 11.38
CA GLN A 109 -8.29 5.95 10.14
C GLN A 109 -7.27 6.31 9.06
N ILE A 110 -7.52 5.89 7.83
CA ILE A 110 -6.74 6.34 6.68
C ILE A 110 -7.34 7.65 6.19
N GLN A 111 -6.58 8.73 6.30
CA GLN A 111 -6.99 10.04 5.82
C GLN A 111 -7.02 10.10 4.28
N LYS A 112 -7.84 10.98 3.72
CA LYS A 112 -7.98 11.13 2.27
C LYS A 112 -6.71 11.71 1.66
N HIS A 113 -5.99 10.89 0.88
CA HIS A 113 -4.72 11.26 0.28
C HIS A 113 -4.48 10.55 -1.06
N TYR A 114 -3.40 10.93 -1.73
CA TYR A 114 -2.76 10.17 -2.80
C TYR A 114 -1.43 9.64 -2.27
N ASP A 115 -0.98 8.50 -2.75
CA ASP A 115 0.40 8.10 -2.56
C ASP A 115 1.33 8.96 -3.43
N ALA A 116 2.61 8.98 -3.07
CA ALA A 116 3.62 9.69 -3.84
C ALA A 116 3.67 9.16 -5.27
N ALA A 117 3.89 10.09 -6.20
CA ALA A 117 4.07 9.80 -7.61
C ALA A 117 5.56 9.85 -7.95
N ILE A 118 6.01 8.89 -8.73
CA ILE A 118 7.35 8.85 -9.29
C ILE A 118 7.23 9.08 -10.80
N ASN A 119 8.08 9.93 -11.37
CA ASN A 119 7.99 10.26 -12.79
C ASN A 119 8.14 8.99 -13.65
N GLY A 120 7.18 8.75 -14.52
CA GLY A 120 7.13 7.58 -15.40
C GLY A 120 6.53 6.31 -14.77
N TYR A 121 6.19 6.34 -13.47
CA TYR A 121 5.67 5.17 -12.74
C TYR A 121 4.38 5.48 -12.00
N VAL A 122 3.53 4.47 -11.92
CA VAL A 122 2.36 4.44 -11.03
C VAL A 122 2.71 3.61 -9.81
N ASN A 123 2.42 4.10 -8.62
CA ASN A 123 2.38 3.29 -7.42
C ASN A 123 1.05 2.51 -7.42
N TYR A 124 1.13 1.23 -7.80
CA TYR A 124 0.00 0.33 -7.80
C TYR A 124 -0.02 -0.43 -6.47
N LYS A 125 -0.94 -0.07 -5.62
CA LYS A 125 -1.11 -0.68 -4.29
C LYS A 125 -1.97 -1.93 -4.36
N CYS A 126 -1.51 -2.97 -3.69
CA CYS A 126 -2.21 -4.24 -3.51
C CYS A 126 -2.27 -4.53 -2.01
N ASN A 127 -3.40 -4.25 -1.42
CA ASN A 127 -3.61 -4.34 0.01
C ASN A 127 -4.30 -5.64 0.39
N VAL A 128 -3.68 -6.43 1.26
CA VAL A 128 -4.26 -7.63 1.86
C VAL A 128 -4.84 -7.26 3.22
N SER A 129 -6.15 -7.42 3.39
CA SER A 129 -6.84 -7.22 4.67
C SER A 129 -6.66 -8.46 5.53
N VAL A 130 -5.64 -8.45 6.41
CA VAL A 130 -5.22 -9.63 7.18
C VAL A 130 -6.13 -9.88 8.37
N LEU A 131 -6.35 -8.86 9.20
CA LEU A 131 -7.21 -8.90 10.38
C LEU A 131 -8.09 -7.65 10.38
N SER A 132 -9.40 -7.81 10.32
CA SER A 132 -10.34 -6.69 10.41
C SER A 132 -11.77 -7.20 10.54
N GLU A 133 -12.64 -6.39 11.16
CA GLU A 133 -14.05 -6.43 10.84
C GLU A 133 -14.29 -5.90 9.42
N PRO A 134 -15.43 -6.20 8.78
CA PRO A 134 -15.79 -5.58 7.50
C PRO A 134 -15.76 -4.06 7.58
N TYR A 135 -15.15 -3.40 6.59
CA TYR A 135 -15.06 -1.95 6.54
C TYR A 135 -15.20 -1.42 5.11
N GLU A 136 -15.48 -0.13 5.02
CA GLU A 136 -15.52 0.58 3.75
C GLU A 136 -14.16 1.22 3.44
N PHE A 137 -13.73 1.10 2.18
CA PHE A 137 -12.55 1.75 1.64
C PHE A 137 -12.92 2.50 0.37
N CYS A 138 -12.56 3.77 0.30
CA CYS A 138 -12.89 4.62 -0.82
C CYS A 138 -11.70 4.76 -1.77
N VAL A 139 -11.97 4.63 -3.07
CA VAL A 139 -11.03 4.91 -4.15
C VAL A 139 -11.72 5.85 -5.13
N ASP A 140 -11.28 7.10 -5.19
CA ASP A 140 -11.91 8.19 -5.95
C ASP A 140 -13.37 8.40 -5.51
N LYS A 141 -14.34 7.99 -6.29
CA LYS A 141 -15.79 8.05 -5.99
C LYS A 141 -16.43 6.70 -5.67
N ASP A 142 -15.64 5.64 -5.77
CA ASP A 142 -16.12 4.29 -5.50
C ASP A 142 -15.91 3.93 -4.03
N ILE A 143 -16.90 3.27 -3.44
CA ILE A 143 -16.85 2.74 -2.08
C ILE A 143 -16.76 1.22 -2.18
N LEU A 144 -15.71 0.66 -1.63
CA LEU A 144 -15.41 -0.76 -1.63
C LEU A 144 -15.74 -1.35 -0.26
N SER A 145 -16.53 -2.40 -0.20
CA SER A 145 -16.69 -3.20 1.02
C SER A 145 -15.56 -4.21 1.10
N ILE A 146 -14.71 -4.08 2.10
CA ILE A 146 -13.53 -4.93 2.32
C ILE A 146 -13.76 -5.83 3.52
N HIS A 147 -13.37 -7.10 3.36
CA HIS A 147 -13.49 -8.14 4.40
C HIS A 147 -12.11 -8.69 4.73
N GLN A 148 -12.00 -9.35 5.87
CA GLN A 148 -10.80 -10.11 6.22
C GLN A 148 -10.51 -11.16 5.14
N GLY A 149 -9.24 -11.30 4.79
CA GLY A 149 -8.78 -12.21 3.73
C GLY A 149 -8.85 -11.63 2.32
N ASP A 150 -9.45 -10.47 2.10
CA ASP A 150 -9.54 -9.86 0.77
C ASP A 150 -8.21 -9.23 0.36
N LEU A 151 -7.93 -9.30 -0.95
CA LEU A 151 -6.95 -8.49 -1.64
C LEU A 151 -7.68 -7.43 -2.46
N TYR A 152 -7.31 -6.16 -2.30
CA TYR A 152 -7.80 -5.07 -3.15
C TYR A 152 -6.65 -4.23 -3.69
N CYS A 153 -6.71 -3.97 -4.99
CA CYS A 153 -5.64 -3.33 -5.73
C CYS A 153 -6.13 -2.08 -6.44
N PHE A 154 -5.32 -1.02 -6.44
CA PHE A 154 -5.68 0.25 -7.07
C PHE A 154 -4.44 1.11 -7.38
N GLU A 155 -4.59 2.09 -8.25
CA GLU A 155 -3.53 3.01 -8.65
C GLU A 155 -3.42 4.15 -7.63
N ALA A 156 -2.68 3.93 -6.55
CA ALA A 156 -2.65 4.80 -5.37
C ALA A 156 -2.08 6.19 -5.63
N SER A 157 -1.18 6.33 -6.61
CA SER A 157 -0.64 7.63 -7.01
C SER A 157 -1.59 8.45 -7.92
N LEU A 158 -2.60 7.82 -8.53
CA LEU A 158 -3.54 8.47 -9.45
C LEU A 158 -4.90 8.77 -8.83
N TYR A 159 -5.33 7.98 -7.85
CA TYR A 159 -6.65 8.11 -7.23
C TYR A 159 -6.55 8.40 -5.75
N LYS A 160 -7.35 9.37 -5.27
CA LYS A 160 -7.52 9.58 -3.83
C LYS A 160 -8.11 8.36 -3.19
N HIS A 161 -7.60 8.01 -2.00
CA HIS A 161 -8.10 6.87 -1.26
C HIS A 161 -8.11 7.15 0.25
N TRP A 162 -9.06 6.53 0.95
CA TRP A 162 -9.26 6.74 2.40
C TRP A 162 -10.25 5.73 2.98
N THR A 163 -10.37 5.70 4.30
CA THR A 163 -11.51 5.08 4.97
C THR A 163 -12.50 6.16 5.43
N PRO A 164 -13.82 6.04 5.13
CA PRO A 164 -14.79 7.07 5.48
C PRO A 164 -15.02 7.19 6.99
N THR A 165 -14.79 6.10 7.73
CA THR A 165 -14.94 6.03 9.19
C THR A 165 -13.69 5.45 9.85
N PRO A 166 -13.42 5.80 11.12
CA PRO A 166 -12.41 5.14 11.94
C PRO A 166 -12.73 3.65 12.13
N PHE A 167 -11.69 2.83 12.28
CA PHE A 167 -11.85 1.40 12.56
C PHE A 167 -12.44 1.16 13.96
N ALA A 168 -13.43 0.27 14.02
CA ALA A 168 -14.09 -0.09 15.28
C ALA A 168 -13.22 -1.02 16.14
N THR A 169 -12.35 -1.81 15.51
CA THR A 169 -11.45 -2.78 16.15
C THR A 169 -10.03 -2.65 15.60
N ARG A 170 -9.10 -3.48 16.09
CA ARG A 170 -7.76 -3.62 15.51
C ARG A 170 -7.83 -4.06 14.08
N ARG A 171 -6.97 -3.50 13.23
CA ARG A 171 -6.82 -3.85 11.83
C ARG A 171 -5.35 -4.07 11.48
N ILE A 172 -5.06 -5.22 10.89
CA ILE A 172 -3.76 -5.53 10.30
C ILE A 172 -3.91 -5.60 8.79
N MET A 173 -3.00 -4.94 8.08
CA MET A 173 -2.94 -4.91 6.63
C MET A 173 -1.51 -5.10 6.15
N LEU A 174 -1.33 -5.89 5.09
CA LEU A 174 -0.12 -5.86 4.28
C LEU A 174 -0.39 -5.07 3.01
N SER A 175 0.38 -4.04 2.76
CA SER A 175 0.28 -3.20 1.57
C SER A 175 1.52 -3.41 0.69
N PHE A 176 1.34 -4.09 -0.43
CA PHE A 176 2.35 -4.26 -1.45
C PHE A 176 2.25 -3.10 -2.44
N GLY A 177 3.30 -2.32 -2.58
CA GLY A 177 3.39 -1.23 -3.55
C GLY A 177 4.27 -1.66 -4.72
N PHE A 178 3.67 -1.83 -5.90
CA PHE A 178 4.36 -2.12 -7.14
C PHE A 178 4.57 -0.83 -7.91
N LEU A 179 5.82 -0.50 -8.22
CA LEU A 179 6.13 0.62 -9.10
C LEU A 179 6.09 0.14 -10.55
N LEU A 180 5.03 0.51 -11.25
CA LEU A 180 4.75 0.05 -12.60
C LEU A 180 4.93 1.19 -13.61
N PRO A 181 5.67 0.99 -14.70
CA PRO A 181 5.65 1.91 -15.83
C PRO A 181 4.21 2.11 -16.33
N TYR A 182 3.86 3.31 -16.79
CA TYR A 182 2.51 3.60 -17.31
C TYR A 182 2.09 2.64 -18.43
N SER A 183 3.04 2.20 -19.25
CA SER A 183 2.81 1.25 -20.35
C SER A 183 2.29 -0.12 -19.88
N VAL A 184 2.73 -0.60 -18.70
CA VAL A 184 2.30 -1.88 -18.11
C VAL A 184 0.82 -1.87 -17.76
N LEU A 185 0.28 -0.72 -17.39
CA LEU A 185 -1.14 -0.57 -17.05
C LEU A 185 -2.02 -0.28 -18.27
N GLY A 186 -1.43 -0.29 -19.50
CA GLY A 186 -2.15 0.07 -20.72
C GLY A 186 -2.65 1.51 -20.73
N ARG A 187 -2.03 2.37 -19.95
CA ARG A 187 -2.36 3.80 -19.89
C ARG A 187 -1.57 4.58 -20.91
N ASP A 188 -2.22 5.54 -21.55
CA ASP A 188 -1.50 6.59 -22.27
C ASP A 188 -0.65 7.39 -21.27
N GLU A 189 0.64 7.48 -21.53
CA GLU A 189 1.58 8.25 -20.72
C GLU A 189 1.15 9.70 -20.55
N ASN A 190 0.53 10.27 -21.60
CA ASN A 190 0.00 11.62 -21.56
C ASN A 190 -1.20 11.76 -20.61
N ASP A 191 -2.12 10.77 -20.56
CA ASP A 191 -3.25 10.79 -19.61
C ASP A 191 -2.75 10.72 -18.15
N ALA A 192 -1.76 9.89 -17.89
CA ALA A 192 -1.16 9.78 -16.56
C ALA A 192 -0.41 11.07 -16.17
N ARG A 193 0.35 11.67 -17.08
CA ARG A 193 1.03 12.97 -16.86
C ARG A 193 0.05 14.10 -16.61
N VAL A 194 -1.03 14.18 -17.39
CA VAL A 194 -2.09 15.20 -17.21
C VAL A 194 -2.73 15.06 -15.83
N ARG A 195 -3.05 13.83 -15.39
CA ARG A 195 -3.62 13.60 -14.05
C ARG A 195 -2.67 13.99 -12.93
N LEU A 196 -1.38 13.67 -13.08
CA LEU A 196 -0.34 14.04 -12.12
C LEU A 196 -0.14 15.57 -12.08
N SER A 197 -0.11 16.23 -13.23
CA SER A 197 -0.01 17.70 -13.31
C SER A 197 -1.20 18.39 -12.66
N GLN A 198 -2.42 17.95 -12.95
CA GLN A 198 -3.64 18.46 -12.32
C GLN A 198 -3.67 18.26 -10.81
N ARG A 199 -3.04 17.19 -10.32
CA ARG A 199 -2.88 16.93 -8.89
C ARG A 199 -1.93 17.95 -8.26
N ILE A 200 -0.77 18.18 -8.87
CA ILE A 200 0.24 19.15 -8.40
C ILE A 200 -0.36 20.55 -8.35
N GLU A 201 -1.04 20.97 -9.40
CA GLU A 201 -1.72 22.29 -9.45
C GLU A 201 -2.73 22.47 -8.31
N ARG A 202 -3.55 21.44 -8.02
CA ARG A 202 -4.51 21.48 -6.91
C ARG A 202 -3.87 21.50 -5.53
N TYR A 203 -2.68 20.95 -5.40
CA TYR A 203 -1.95 20.95 -4.13
C TYR A 203 -1.42 22.36 -3.79
N PHE A 204 -0.99 23.10 -4.80
CA PHE A 204 -0.50 24.48 -4.62
C PHE A 204 -1.60 25.55 -4.60
N GLN A 205 -2.86 25.19 -4.84
CA GLN A 205 -4.02 26.09 -4.78
C GLN A 205 -4.79 26.00 -3.45
N GLN A 206 -4.38 25.13 -2.51
CA GLN A 206 -4.91 25.02 -1.16
C GLN A 206 -3.96 25.66 -0.15
#